data_d6248888ed306f428e7ad5c6e578ff82
#
_entry.id   d6248888ed306f428e7ad5c6e578ff82
#
_cell.length_a   1.000
_cell.length_b   1.000
_cell.length_c   1.000
_cell.angle_alpha   90.00
_cell.angle_beta   90.00
_cell.angle_gamma   90.00
#
_symmetry.space_group_name_H-M   'P 1'
#
loop_
_entity.id
_entity.type
_entity.pdbx_description
1 polymer ?
#
loop_
_entity_poly.entity_id
_entity_poly.type
_entity_poly.pdbx_seq_one_letter_code
_entity_poly.pdbx_strand_id
1 'polypeptide(L)'
;MSNARKRGILIGTAVAVVVLVLAGVVLLNSGSTPDAASGESAPATTAPGPKDMATKYVLAFSSHDAAGAGRYTDSPDAATAAISDVYSSVSQKVQATLTEVAPAAADAATGSGKFHLVWSLAGGKWNYDVPIELVRAGKDWKVHWTPALLHPDLKDGQRLLLKTAGKQPAVVDRDGKALVGGDVTTPLVPLLDSALNGAKAQSSGDAGFSIAIVDAAGAVVKDEFTKEGSGTVKPATSTVSLATQAAAQAAVDSAGDKPAVIISMRANGEITSAARNAAAAAKNTNPFSGQFAPGSAFKIATATAALENGIGANDVRECPEVATIGQRTLKNDGFGLPPSPLHTTFARSCNTTFGQIAADLPADGLKKAADQFGLNADFSIPGLTTEAGKVEAADSESQRVEDGIGQGRVTVSPFGACLMAATVASGKAVTPQLFTDLPTDVGTGYKAPPAGVLGPLRQMMREVVTAGTAKGLAGSGDVRGKTGTAQFGSGENAHGWFVGYKGDTAFVVFMEGADSSKPAVGLAAKFLG
;
A
#
# COMPACT_ATOMS: atom_id res chain seq x y z
N MET A 1 -23.37 -19.19 52.61
CA MET A 1 -23.80 -20.50 52.10
C MET A 1 -23.22 -20.64 50.71
N SER A 2 -22.01 -21.24 50.54
CA SER A 2 -21.76 -22.67 50.27
C SER A 2 -22.37 -23.11 48.95
N ASN A 3 -21.66 -23.46 47.92
CA ASN A 3 -20.67 -24.49 47.55
C ASN A 3 -20.32 -24.32 46.06
N ALA A 4 -19.13 -24.23 45.58
CA ALA A 4 -18.08 -25.22 45.38
C ALA A 4 -18.47 -26.54 44.67
N ARG A 5 -17.85 -26.75 43.51
CA ARG A 5 -17.34 -28.03 42.94
C ARG A 5 -17.28 -27.95 41.41
N LYS A 6 -16.29 -28.29 40.72
CA LYS A 6 -15.05 -29.08 40.66
C LYS A 6 -14.82 -29.55 39.21
N ARG A 7 -13.64 -29.30 38.73
CA ARG A 7 -12.76 -30.15 37.87
C ARG A 7 -13.25 -30.74 36.54
N GLY A 8 -12.52 -30.38 35.51
CA GLY A 8 -12.32 -31.20 34.30
C GLY A 8 -10.98 -30.79 33.64
N ILE A 9 -9.94 -31.56 33.93
CA ILE A 9 -8.62 -31.50 33.29
C ILE A 9 -8.74 -32.20 31.95
N LEU A 10 -8.32 -31.56 30.86
CA LEU A 10 -7.97 -32.26 29.63
C LEU A 10 -6.60 -31.78 29.16
N ILE A 11 -5.68 -32.71 29.15
CA ILE A 11 -4.30 -32.64 28.70
C ILE A 11 -4.31 -32.58 27.17
N GLY A 12 -3.70 -31.55 26.63
CA GLY A 12 -3.42 -31.43 25.19
C GLY A 12 -1.98 -30.98 24.99
N THR A 13 -1.22 -31.83 24.40
CA THR A 13 0.21 -31.86 24.09
C THR A 13 0.74 -30.53 23.55
N ALA A 14 1.72 -29.97 24.25
CA ALA A 14 2.54 -28.87 23.79
C ALA A 14 3.56 -29.36 22.75
N VAL A 15 3.49 -28.79 21.55
CA VAL A 15 4.60 -28.83 20.59
C VAL A 15 5.51 -27.64 20.91
N ALA A 16 6.66 -27.94 21.42
CA ALA A 16 7.69 -26.93 21.71
C ALA A 16 8.31 -26.46 20.39
N VAL A 17 8.04 -25.20 20.02
CA VAL A 17 8.81 -24.47 19.02
C VAL A 17 10.03 -23.88 19.75
N VAL A 18 11.21 -24.39 19.45
CA VAL A 18 12.46 -23.84 19.93
C VAL A 18 12.79 -22.58 19.12
N VAL A 19 12.48 -21.42 19.69
CA VAL A 19 12.98 -20.14 19.19
C VAL A 19 14.32 -19.89 19.86
N LEU A 20 15.42 -20.02 19.13
CA LEU A 20 16.73 -19.58 19.57
C LEU A 20 16.84 -18.06 19.41
N VAL A 21 16.53 -17.35 20.48
CA VAL A 21 16.85 -15.92 20.62
C VAL A 21 18.29 -15.83 21.10
N LEU A 22 19.20 -15.37 20.26
CA LEU A 22 20.55 -14.92 20.68
C LEU A 22 20.43 -13.54 21.30
N ALA A 23 20.27 -13.49 22.62
CA ALA A 23 20.41 -12.27 23.40
C ALA A 23 21.91 -12.02 23.66
N GLY A 24 22.44 -10.93 23.09
CA GLY A 24 23.75 -10.40 23.47
C GLY A 24 23.66 -9.73 24.82
N VAL A 25 24.34 -10.30 25.85
CA VAL A 25 24.49 -9.69 27.15
C VAL A 25 25.68 -8.72 27.10
N VAL A 26 25.41 -7.44 27.27
CA VAL A 26 26.42 -6.42 27.54
C VAL A 26 26.62 -6.37 29.07
N LEU A 27 27.71 -6.88 29.55
CA LEU A 27 28.16 -6.69 30.93
C LEU A 27 29.06 -5.44 30.99
N LEU A 28 28.56 -4.40 31.64
CA LEU A 28 29.38 -3.29 32.11
C LEU A 28 30.09 -3.73 33.39
N ASN A 29 31.39 -3.80 33.35
CA ASN A 29 32.20 -3.82 34.58
C ASN A 29 33.29 -2.76 34.49
N SER A 30 33.31 -1.90 35.50
CA SER A 30 34.24 -0.79 35.67
C SER A 30 35.49 -1.22 36.40
N GLY A 31 36.65 -0.82 35.88
CA GLY A 31 37.82 -0.45 36.69
C GLY A 31 38.99 -1.37 36.72
N SER A 32 40.03 -0.94 36.08
CA SER A 32 41.45 -0.81 36.44
C SER A 32 42.43 -1.27 35.35
N THR A 33 43.25 -0.35 34.88
CA THR A 33 44.48 -0.52 34.09
C THR A 33 45.67 -0.83 35.03
N PRO A 34 46.89 -1.24 34.58
CA PRO A 34 47.37 -1.51 33.21
C PRO A 34 48.14 -2.85 33.08
N ASP A 35 48.34 -3.37 31.90
CA ASP A 35 49.66 -3.62 31.30
C ASP A 35 49.56 -4.22 29.87
N ALA A 36 50.57 -3.91 29.10
CA ALA A 36 50.71 -4.22 27.70
C ALA A 36 50.96 -5.71 27.42
N ALA A 37 50.37 -6.24 26.39
CA ALA A 37 50.95 -6.97 25.25
C ALA A 37 49.97 -7.97 24.60
N SER A 38 50.15 -8.12 23.31
CA SER A 38 49.57 -9.10 22.40
C SER A 38 48.21 -8.75 21.78
N GLY A 39 48.30 -8.37 20.50
CA GLY A 39 47.17 -8.14 19.65
C GLY A 39 46.34 -9.41 19.41
N GLU A 40 45.13 -9.37 19.91
CA GLU A 40 44.09 -10.27 19.52
C GLU A 40 43.20 -9.52 18.51
N SER A 41 43.36 -9.88 17.24
CA SER A 41 42.53 -9.36 16.16
C SER A 41 41.08 -9.63 16.49
N ALA A 42 40.26 -8.59 16.54
CA ALA A 42 38.80 -8.73 16.54
C ALA A 42 38.39 -9.72 15.44
N PRO A 43 37.41 -10.63 15.66
CA PRO A 43 36.98 -11.54 14.63
C PRO A 43 36.45 -10.71 13.44
N ALA A 44 37.13 -10.85 12.31
CA ALA A 44 36.67 -10.27 11.05
C ALA A 44 35.23 -10.76 10.82
N THR A 45 34.28 -9.85 10.80
CA THR A 45 32.92 -10.12 10.35
C THR A 45 33.03 -10.58 8.90
N THR A 46 33.03 -11.89 8.69
CA THR A 46 32.97 -12.47 7.36
C THR A 46 31.70 -11.97 6.68
N ALA A 47 31.84 -11.39 5.50
CA ALA A 47 30.69 -10.99 4.69
C ALA A 47 29.71 -12.16 4.54
N PRO A 48 28.38 -11.91 4.58
CA PRO A 48 27.37 -12.95 4.51
C PRO A 48 27.61 -13.85 3.28
N GLY A 49 27.66 -15.18 3.52
CA GLY A 49 27.86 -16.15 2.46
C GLY A 49 26.58 -16.39 1.61
N PRO A 50 26.69 -17.23 0.56
CA PRO A 50 25.54 -17.54 -0.30
C PRO A 50 24.39 -18.16 0.50
N LYS A 51 24.66 -19.03 1.46
CA LYS A 51 23.66 -19.65 2.34
C LYS A 51 22.92 -18.62 3.19
N ASP A 52 23.63 -17.65 3.73
CA ASP A 52 23.02 -16.59 4.56
C ASP A 52 22.06 -15.74 3.71
N MET A 53 22.44 -15.45 2.46
CA MET A 53 21.63 -14.66 1.56
C MET A 53 20.38 -15.41 1.11
N ALA A 54 20.52 -16.69 0.73
CA ALA A 54 19.38 -17.56 0.44
C ALA A 54 18.44 -17.67 1.63
N THR A 55 18.96 -17.82 2.85
CA THR A 55 18.16 -17.87 4.08
C THR A 55 17.36 -16.60 4.30
N LYS A 56 17.98 -15.42 4.13
CA LYS A 56 17.30 -14.13 4.29
C LYS A 56 16.19 -13.94 3.27
N TYR A 57 16.44 -14.31 2.01
CA TYR A 57 15.44 -14.27 0.94
C TYR A 57 14.23 -15.16 1.30
N VAL A 58 14.47 -16.43 1.62
CA VAL A 58 13.43 -17.41 1.93
C VAL A 58 12.61 -17.03 3.17
N LEU A 59 13.26 -16.48 4.21
CA LEU A 59 12.58 -15.98 5.40
C LEU A 59 11.68 -14.77 5.09
N ALA A 60 12.18 -13.78 4.34
CA ALA A 60 11.39 -12.63 3.94
C ALA A 60 10.19 -13.05 3.08
N PHE A 61 10.40 -13.96 2.13
CA PHE A 61 9.34 -14.52 1.30
C PHE A 61 8.26 -15.21 2.16
N SER A 62 8.65 -16.07 3.10
CA SER A 62 7.70 -16.74 4.02
C SER A 62 6.95 -15.77 4.95
N SER A 63 7.56 -14.63 5.25
CA SER A 63 6.98 -13.61 6.14
C SER A 63 6.10 -12.60 5.41
N HIS A 64 5.77 -12.81 4.13
CA HIS A 64 5.04 -11.88 3.25
C HIS A 64 5.70 -10.51 3.08
N ASP A 65 7.01 -10.42 3.33
CA ASP A 65 7.78 -9.21 3.07
C ASP A 65 8.35 -9.23 1.65
N ALA A 66 7.50 -8.90 0.67
CA ALA A 66 7.90 -8.87 -0.74
C ALA A 66 9.07 -7.90 -0.98
N ALA A 67 9.04 -6.72 -0.36
CA ALA A 67 10.11 -5.74 -0.45
C ALA A 67 11.39 -6.23 0.23
N GLY A 68 11.27 -6.92 1.36
CA GLY A 68 12.38 -7.58 2.03
C GLY A 68 13.01 -8.67 1.18
N ALA A 69 12.19 -9.56 0.61
CA ALA A 69 12.67 -10.60 -0.30
C ALA A 69 13.36 -9.99 -1.54
N GLY A 70 12.73 -8.98 -2.17
CA GLY A 70 13.28 -8.28 -3.32
C GLY A 70 14.66 -7.68 -3.05
N ARG A 71 14.88 -7.07 -1.90
CA ARG A 71 16.19 -6.48 -1.51
C ARG A 71 17.36 -7.47 -1.53
N TYR A 72 17.10 -8.75 -1.34
CA TYR A 72 18.14 -9.79 -1.36
C TYR A 72 18.44 -10.30 -2.76
N THR A 73 17.71 -9.85 -3.80
CA THR A 73 17.94 -10.21 -5.19
C THR A 73 18.84 -9.21 -5.92
N ASP A 74 19.32 -9.58 -7.10
CA ASP A 74 20.05 -8.70 -8.03
C ASP A 74 19.11 -7.79 -8.83
N SER A 75 17.78 -8.00 -8.76
CA SER A 75 16.75 -7.20 -9.42
C SER A 75 15.61 -6.86 -8.45
N PRO A 76 15.84 -5.97 -7.45
CA PRO A 76 14.93 -5.75 -6.32
C PRO A 76 13.51 -5.35 -6.72
N ASP A 77 13.36 -4.45 -7.67
CA ASP A 77 12.05 -3.91 -8.06
C ASP A 77 11.22 -4.96 -8.80
N ALA A 78 11.83 -5.69 -9.74
CA ALA A 78 11.17 -6.75 -10.48
C ALA A 78 10.75 -7.90 -9.54
N ALA A 79 11.63 -8.29 -8.63
CA ALA A 79 11.36 -9.31 -7.63
C ALA A 79 10.21 -8.90 -6.70
N THR A 80 10.25 -7.67 -6.16
CA THR A 80 9.21 -7.16 -5.27
C THR A 80 7.85 -7.15 -5.96
N ALA A 81 7.78 -6.65 -7.20
CA ALA A 81 6.54 -6.59 -7.96
C ALA A 81 5.95 -8.00 -8.20
N ALA A 82 6.77 -8.95 -8.66
CA ALA A 82 6.31 -10.30 -8.96
C ALA A 82 5.95 -11.10 -7.71
N ILE A 83 6.69 -10.93 -6.60
CA ILE A 83 6.37 -11.55 -5.31
C ILE A 83 5.05 -11.00 -4.76
N SER A 84 4.83 -9.69 -4.84
CA SER A 84 3.55 -9.08 -4.45
C SER A 84 2.39 -9.58 -5.30
N ASP A 85 2.60 -9.72 -6.61
CA ASP A 85 1.60 -10.27 -7.52
C ASP A 85 1.23 -11.71 -7.15
N VAL A 86 2.18 -12.59 -6.89
CA VAL A 86 1.89 -13.98 -6.55
C VAL A 86 1.19 -14.13 -5.20
N TYR A 87 1.47 -13.27 -4.21
CA TYR A 87 0.72 -13.27 -2.96
C TYR A 87 -0.75 -12.90 -3.18
N SER A 88 -1.01 -11.98 -4.11
CA SER A 88 -2.37 -11.57 -4.46
C SER A 88 -3.08 -12.59 -5.35
N SER A 89 -2.36 -13.15 -6.33
CA SER A 89 -2.93 -14.00 -7.39
C SER A 89 -3.09 -15.47 -7.00
N VAL A 90 -2.32 -15.96 -6.02
CA VAL A 90 -2.35 -17.36 -5.59
C VAL A 90 -2.82 -17.48 -4.14
N SER A 91 -2.05 -17.02 -3.18
CA SER A 91 -2.41 -17.05 -1.75
C SER A 91 -1.46 -16.18 -0.93
N GLN A 92 -1.98 -15.55 0.11
CA GLN A 92 -1.16 -14.91 1.14
C GLN A 92 -0.59 -15.90 2.18
N LYS A 93 -0.98 -17.17 2.13
CA LYS A 93 -0.52 -18.21 3.07
C LYS A 93 0.51 -19.11 2.39
N VAL A 94 1.78 -18.72 2.46
CA VAL A 94 2.91 -19.46 1.92
C VAL A 94 3.94 -19.73 3.00
N GLN A 95 4.56 -20.90 2.93
CA GLN A 95 5.73 -21.29 3.69
C GLN A 95 6.86 -21.66 2.73
N ALA A 96 8.02 -21.05 2.92
CA ALA A 96 9.23 -21.38 2.17
C ALA A 96 10.28 -21.92 3.15
N THR A 97 10.92 -23.03 2.79
CA THR A 97 11.96 -23.67 3.60
C THR A 97 13.17 -23.94 2.74
N LEU A 98 14.30 -23.35 3.09
CA LEU A 98 15.57 -23.62 2.42
C LEU A 98 15.97 -25.09 2.68
N THR A 99 16.09 -25.88 1.61
CA THR A 99 16.39 -27.32 1.71
C THR A 99 17.85 -27.62 1.45
N GLU A 100 18.47 -26.89 0.52
CA GLU A 100 19.85 -27.13 0.10
C GLU A 100 20.51 -25.85 -0.36
N VAL A 101 21.79 -25.66 -0.01
CA VAL A 101 22.69 -24.71 -0.65
C VAL A 101 24.02 -25.39 -0.83
N ALA A 102 24.45 -25.56 -2.07
CA ALA A 102 25.74 -26.14 -2.37
C ALA A 102 26.87 -25.26 -1.81
N PRO A 103 27.92 -25.86 -1.21
CA PRO A 103 29.10 -25.10 -0.82
C PRO A 103 29.71 -24.41 -2.03
N ALA A 104 29.94 -23.11 -1.93
CA ALA A 104 30.64 -22.36 -2.97
C ALA A 104 32.11 -22.20 -2.60
N ALA A 105 33.00 -22.35 -3.57
CA ALA A 105 34.41 -22.02 -3.41
C ALA A 105 34.60 -20.53 -3.06
N ALA A 106 35.68 -20.16 -2.40
CA ALA A 106 35.91 -18.80 -1.94
C ALA A 106 35.95 -17.77 -3.08
N ASP A 107 36.34 -18.18 -4.27
CA ASP A 107 36.46 -17.39 -5.50
C ASP A 107 35.26 -17.61 -6.45
N ALA A 108 34.27 -18.43 -6.09
CA ALA A 108 33.13 -18.70 -6.93
C ALA A 108 32.32 -17.43 -7.23
N ALA A 109 31.96 -17.27 -8.50
CA ALA A 109 31.09 -16.19 -8.96
C ALA A 109 29.60 -16.51 -8.76
N THR A 110 29.25 -17.78 -8.70
CA THR A 110 27.87 -18.27 -8.57
C THR A 110 27.76 -19.35 -7.50
N GLY A 111 26.58 -19.51 -6.97
CA GLY A 111 26.19 -20.58 -6.06
C GLY A 111 24.80 -21.10 -6.44
N SER A 112 24.43 -22.28 -5.98
CA SER A 112 23.13 -22.89 -6.24
C SER A 112 22.56 -23.53 -5.01
N GLY A 113 21.24 -23.69 -5.01
CA GLY A 113 20.51 -24.35 -3.93
C GLY A 113 19.08 -24.64 -4.33
N LYS A 114 18.28 -25.03 -3.34
CA LYS A 114 16.84 -25.28 -3.48
C LYS A 114 16.10 -24.84 -2.23
N PHE A 115 14.87 -24.42 -2.40
CA PHE A 115 13.93 -24.25 -1.31
C PHE A 115 12.58 -24.86 -1.65
N HIS A 116 11.88 -25.33 -0.64
CA HIS A 116 10.55 -25.94 -0.76
C HIS A 116 9.49 -24.91 -0.47
N LEU A 117 8.52 -24.75 -1.38
CA LEU A 117 7.35 -23.90 -1.21
C LEU A 117 6.11 -24.72 -0.88
N VAL A 118 5.31 -24.25 0.06
CA VAL A 118 4.01 -24.81 0.42
C VAL A 118 2.99 -23.68 0.46
N TRP A 119 2.10 -23.65 -0.51
CA TRP A 119 0.97 -22.74 -0.55
C TRP A 119 -0.23 -23.36 0.15
N SER A 120 -0.83 -22.64 1.10
CA SER A 120 -2.09 -23.03 1.71
C SER A 120 -3.24 -22.37 0.95
N LEU A 121 -4.02 -23.18 0.24
CA LEU A 121 -5.12 -22.77 -0.61
C LEU A 121 -6.45 -23.17 0.04
N ALA A 122 -7.56 -22.55 -0.38
CA ALA A 122 -8.89 -22.96 0.03
C ALA A 122 -9.12 -24.44 -0.35
N GLY A 123 -9.08 -25.31 0.66
CA GLY A 123 -9.31 -26.75 0.48
C GLY A 123 -8.08 -27.61 0.18
N GLY A 124 -6.85 -27.13 0.35
CA GLY A 124 -5.65 -27.97 0.18
C GLY A 124 -4.33 -27.24 0.24
N LYS A 125 -3.26 -28.00 0.03
CA LYS A 125 -1.91 -27.47 -0.09
C LYS A 125 -1.37 -27.76 -1.48
N TRP A 126 -0.68 -26.79 -2.06
CA TRP A 126 0.11 -26.96 -3.26
C TRP A 126 1.58 -26.75 -2.92
N ASN A 127 2.44 -27.68 -3.29
CA ASN A 127 3.85 -27.61 -2.90
C ASN A 127 4.76 -28.09 -4.02
N TYR A 128 5.96 -27.54 -4.07
CA TYR A 128 6.99 -27.87 -5.04
C TYR A 128 8.35 -27.35 -4.59
N ASP A 129 9.41 -27.85 -5.23
CA ASP A 129 10.77 -27.38 -5.02
C ASP A 129 11.14 -26.33 -6.06
N VAL A 130 11.85 -25.31 -5.60
CA VAL A 130 12.30 -24.18 -6.42
C VAL A 130 13.82 -24.12 -6.41
N PRO A 131 14.47 -24.13 -7.57
CA PRO A 131 15.91 -23.86 -7.65
C PRO A 131 16.20 -22.41 -7.30
N ILE A 132 17.27 -22.18 -6.56
CA ILE A 132 17.77 -20.85 -6.25
C ILE A 132 19.22 -20.71 -6.75
N GLU A 133 19.45 -19.72 -7.56
CA GLU A 133 20.77 -19.30 -7.99
C GLU A 133 21.23 -18.09 -7.19
N LEU A 134 22.50 -18.06 -6.85
CA LEU A 134 23.14 -16.95 -6.16
C LEU A 134 24.29 -16.43 -7.02
N VAL A 135 24.41 -15.12 -7.11
CA VAL A 135 25.44 -14.45 -7.89
C VAL A 135 26.22 -13.48 -7.01
N ARG A 136 27.49 -13.30 -7.32
CA ARG A 136 28.34 -12.35 -6.61
C ARG A 136 28.19 -10.96 -7.21
N ALA A 137 27.73 -10.00 -6.43
CA ALA A 137 27.61 -8.60 -6.78
C ALA A 137 28.67 -7.80 -5.99
N GLY A 138 29.86 -7.65 -6.57
CA GLY A 138 31.01 -7.07 -5.89
C GLY A 138 31.51 -7.93 -4.74
N LYS A 139 31.39 -7.45 -3.48
CA LYS A 139 31.77 -8.19 -2.28
C LYS A 139 30.63 -9.00 -1.68
N ASP A 140 29.41 -8.73 -2.12
CA ASP A 140 28.19 -9.32 -1.56
C ASP A 140 27.62 -10.41 -2.46
N TRP A 141 26.88 -11.33 -1.85
CA TRP A 141 26.06 -12.30 -2.57
C TRP A 141 24.63 -11.78 -2.73
N LYS A 142 24.00 -12.12 -3.84
CA LYS A 142 22.59 -11.84 -4.15
C LYS A 142 21.93 -13.07 -4.72
N VAL A 143 20.64 -13.18 -4.50
CA VAL A 143 19.80 -14.17 -5.21
C VAL A 143 19.61 -13.67 -6.63
N HIS A 144 19.93 -14.50 -7.62
CA HIS A 144 19.65 -14.17 -9.02
C HIS A 144 18.16 -14.24 -9.28
N TRP A 145 17.59 -13.09 -9.62
CA TRP A 145 16.16 -12.99 -9.85
C TRP A 145 15.77 -13.54 -11.22
N THR A 146 14.90 -14.54 -11.21
CA THR A 146 14.13 -15.00 -12.37
C THR A 146 12.72 -15.36 -11.93
N PRO A 147 11.71 -15.35 -12.82
CA PRO A 147 10.36 -15.82 -12.48
C PRO A 147 10.34 -17.25 -11.94
N ALA A 148 11.33 -18.07 -12.31
CA ALA A 148 11.49 -19.43 -11.80
C ALA A 148 11.65 -19.52 -10.28
N LEU A 149 12.00 -18.43 -9.59
CA LEU A 149 11.99 -18.35 -8.12
C LEU A 149 10.57 -18.37 -7.52
N LEU A 150 9.53 -18.13 -8.32
CA LEU A 150 8.14 -18.28 -7.91
C LEU A 150 7.57 -19.63 -8.28
N HIS A 151 7.94 -20.17 -9.46
CA HIS A 151 7.61 -21.52 -9.89
C HIS A 151 8.59 -21.97 -10.98
N PRO A 152 9.14 -23.20 -10.94
CA PRO A 152 10.19 -23.65 -11.87
C PRO A 152 9.85 -23.50 -13.36
N ASP A 153 8.58 -23.62 -13.71
CA ASP A 153 8.11 -23.52 -15.11
C ASP A 153 7.76 -22.11 -15.54
N LEU A 154 7.86 -21.12 -14.64
CA LEU A 154 7.49 -19.74 -14.94
C LEU A 154 8.60 -19.03 -15.74
N LYS A 155 8.22 -18.37 -16.83
CA LYS A 155 9.13 -17.64 -17.74
C LYS A 155 8.84 -16.15 -17.69
N ASP A 156 9.76 -15.37 -18.29
CA ASP A 156 9.59 -13.92 -18.42
C ASP A 156 8.25 -13.56 -19.09
N GLY A 157 7.57 -12.56 -18.55
CA GLY A 157 6.27 -12.13 -19.01
C GLY A 157 5.10 -13.02 -18.61
N GLN A 158 5.36 -14.09 -17.87
CA GLN A 158 4.33 -14.98 -17.33
C GLN A 158 4.12 -14.75 -15.84
N ARG A 159 2.94 -15.13 -15.34
CA ARG A 159 2.60 -15.09 -13.91
C ARG A 159 1.73 -16.27 -13.51
N LEU A 160 1.71 -16.57 -12.22
CA LEU A 160 0.80 -17.54 -11.65
C LEU A 160 -0.57 -16.89 -11.40
N LEU A 161 -1.62 -17.64 -11.66
CA LEU A 161 -2.99 -17.22 -11.46
C LEU A 161 -3.84 -18.34 -10.88
N LEU A 162 -4.48 -18.08 -9.75
CA LEU A 162 -5.51 -18.95 -9.20
C LEU A 162 -6.80 -18.79 -10.01
N LYS A 163 -7.28 -19.87 -10.58
CA LYS A 163 -8.52 -19.94 -11.36
C LYS A 163 -9.48 -20.92 -10.70
N THR A 164 -10.76 -20.62 -10.73
CA THR A 164 -11.76 -21.63 -10.34
C THR A 164 -11.93 -22.68 -11.44
N ALA A 165 -11.89 -23.95 -11.11
CA ALA A 165 -12.20 -25.06 -12.02
C ALA A 165 -13.73 -25.28 -12.08
N GLY A 166 -14.26 -25.63 -13.25
CA GLY A 166 -15.69 -25.92 -13.43
C GLY A 166 -16.54 -24.76 -13.98
N LYS A 167 -17.87 -24.94 -14.00
CA LYS A 167 -18.81 -23.85 -14.32
C LYS A 167 -18.66 -22.74 -13.28
N GLN A 168 -17.97 -21.69 -13.68
CA GLN A 168 -17.58 -20.58 -12.82
C GLN A 168 -18.81 -19.89 -12.22
N PRO A 169 -18.87 -19.65 -10.90
CA PRO A 169 -19.73 -18.61 -10.41
C PRO A 169 -19.23 -17.30 -10.98
N ALA A 170 -20.12 -16.53 -11.60
CA ALA A 170 -19.78 -15.20 -12.01
C ALA A 170 -19.44 -14.38 -10.76
N VAL A 171 -18.37 -13.59 -10.82
CA VAL A 171 -18.26 -12.45 -9.92
C VAL A 171 -19.18 -11.39 -10.48
N VAL A 172 -20.05 -10.89 -9.64
CA VAL A 172 -21.02 -9.85 -10.02
C VAL A 172 -20.65 -8.52 -9.37
N ASP A 173 -21.08 -7.44 -9.99
CA ASP A 173 -21.02 -6.12 -9.37
C ASP A 173 -22.05 -6.02 -8.23
N ARG A 174 -22.09 -4.88 -7.55
CA ARG A 174 -23.03 -4.63 -6.45
C ARG A 174 -24.51 -4.75 -6.82
N ASP A 175 -24.84 -4.63 -8.12
CA ASP A 175 -26.20 -4.70 -8.65
C ASP A 175 -26.52 -6.07 -9.28
N GLY A 176 -25.64 -7.06 -9.11
CA GLY A 176 -25.80 -8.42 -9.60
C GLY A 176 -25.44 -8.62 -11.08
N LYS A 177 -24.80 -7.64 -11.73
CA LYS A 177 -24.33 -7.76 -13.11
C LYS A 177 -22.96 -8.43 -13.16
N ALA A 178 -22.73 -9.29 -14.15
CA ALA A 178 -21.45 -9.97 -14.30
C ALA A 178 -20.29 -8.96 -14.46
N LEU A 179 -19.25 -9.11 -13.65
CA LEU A 179 -18.02 -8.32 -13.75
C LEU A 179 -17.00 -8.87 -14.75
N VAL A 180 -17.15 -10.13 -15.15
CA VAL A 180 -16.19 -10.79 -16.04
C VAL A 180 -16.88 -11.11 -17.36
N GLY A 181 -16.32 -10.63 -18.47
CA GLY A 181 -16.75 -10.96 -19.82
C GLY A 181 -17.53 -9.88 -20.58
N GLY A 182 -17.52 -8.62 -20.12
CA GLY A 182 -18.13 -7.49 -20.82
C GLY A 182 -17.13 -6.36 -21.13
N ASP A 183 -17.43 -5.52 -22.11
CA ASP A 183 -16.56 -4.42 -22.55
C ASP A 183 -16.19 -3.44 -21.43
N VAL A 184 -17.09 -3.24 -20.47
CA VAL A 184 -16.88 -2.33 -19.33
C VAL A 184 -15.96 -2.93 -18.27
N THR A 185 -15.82 -4.27 -18.24
CA THR A 185 -15.02 -4.97 -17.24
C THR A 185 -13.59 -5.22 -17.70
N THR A 186 -13.33 -5.14 -19.00
CA THR A 186 -12.00 -5.36 -19.58
C THR A 186 -10.93 -4.49 -18.92
N PRO A 187 -11.11 -3.18 -18.67
CA PRO A 187 -10.14 -2.36 -17.98
C PRO A 187 -9.99 -2.67 -16.48
N LEU A 188 -11.04 -3.20 -15.84
CA LEU A 188 -11.03 -3.57 -14.42
C LEU A 188 -10.31 -4.89 -14.18
N VAL A 189 -10.49 -5.87 -15.10
CA VAL A 189 -9.93 -7.24 -14.96
C VAL A 189 -8.43 -7.25 -14.70
N PRO A 190 -7.56 -6.58 -15.49
CA PRO A 190 -6.12 -6.61 -15.24
C PRO A 190 -5.72 -6.05 -13.88
N LEU A 191 -6.50 -5.12 -13.34
CA LEU A 191 -6.23 -4.47 -12.06
C LEU A 191 -6.68 -5.30 -10.87
N LEU A 192 -7.84 -5.95 -10.99
CA LEU A 192 -8.48 -6.72 -9.92
C LEU A 192 -8.53 -8.22 -10.20
N ASP A 193 -7.89 -8.70 -11.26
CA ASP A 193 -7.97 -10.11 -11.68
C ASP A 193 -7.58 -11.08 -10.54
N SER A 194 -6.49 -10.81 -9.85
CA SER A 194 -6.05 -11.59 -8.70
C SER A 194 -7.08 -11.59 -7.58
N ALA A 195 -7.64 -10.42 -7.24
CA ALA A 195 -8.67 -10.29 -6.21
C ALA A 195 -9.96 -11.01 -6.61
N LEU A 196 -10.41 -10.83 -7.84
CA LEU A 196 -11.62 -11.46 -8.36
C LEU A 196 -11.50 -12.98 -8.42
N ASN A 197 -10.35 -13.50 -8.87
CA ASN A 197 -10.10 -14.95 -8.90
C ASN A 197 -9.93 -15.54 -7.49
N GLY A 198 -9.25 -14.84 -6.60
CA GLY A 198 -9.14 -15.20 -5.19
C GLY A 198 -10.51 -15.26 -4.49
N ALA A 199 -11.38 -14.28 -4.75
CA ALA A 199 -12.73 -14.26 -4.22
C ALA A 199 -13.59 -15.41 -4.76
N LYS A 200 -13.51 -15.72 -6.06
CA LYS A 200 -14.15 -16.90 -6.64
C LYS A 200 -13.75 -18.17 -5.92
N ALA A 201 -12.44 -18.38 -5.73
CA ALA A 201 -11.91 -19.56 -5.05
C ALA A 201 -12.36 -19.66 -3.59
N GLN A 202 -12.50 -18.51 -2.89
CA GLN A 202 -12.92 -18.48 -1.48
C GLN A 202 -14.45 -18.61 -1.32
N SER A 203 -15.24 -17.97 -2.19
CA SER A 203 -16.70 -17.99 -2.11
C SER A 203 -17.31 -19.29 -2.58
N SER A 204 -16.57 -20.07 -3.36
CA SER A 204 -17.10 -21.25 -4.02
C SER A 204 -17.14 -22.52 -3.17
N GLY A 205 -16.68 -22.50 -1.91
CA GLY A 205 -16.69 -23.66 -1.01
C GLY A 205 -16.06 -24.91 -1.63
N ASP A 206 -16.88 -25.75 -2.24
CA ASP A 206 -16.48 -26.96 -2.94
C ASP A 206 -16.26 -26.79 -4.47
N ALA A 207 -16.18 -25.55 -4.99
CA ALA A 207 -15.75 -25.37 -6.37
C ALA A 207 -14.29 -25.80 -6.51
N GLY A 208 -14.00 -26.55 -7.52
CA GLY A 208 -12.63 -26.83 -7.90
C GLY A 208 -11.90 -25.55 -8.28
N PHE A 209 -10.59 -25.60 -8.18
CA PHE A 209 -9.73 -24.49 -8.63
C PHE A 209 -8.49 -25.07 -9.33
N SER A 210 -7.88 -24.25 -10.17
CA SER A 210 -6.56 -24.53 -10.72
C SER A 210 -5.62 -23.37 -10.51
N ILE A 211 -4.33 -23.67 -10.39
CA ILE A 211 -3.25 -22.70 -10.50
C ILE A 211 -2.72 -22.81 -11.92
N ALA A 212 -2.77 -21.74 -12.66
CA ALA A 212 -2.30 -21.68 -14.04
C ALA A 212 -1.13 -20.73 -14.19
N ILE A 213 -0.22 -21.05 -15.10
CA ILE A 213 0.69 -20.08 -15.69
C ILE A 213 -0.09 -19.37 -16.80
N VAL A 214 -0.13 -18.05 -16.74
CA VAL A 214 -0.74 -17.21 -17.77
C VAL A 214 0.31 -16.25 -18.36
N ASP A 215 0.12 -15.86 -19.61
CA ASP A 215 0.94 -14.85 -20.27
C ASP A 215 0.54 -13.43 -19.87
N ALA A 216 1.22 -12.44 -20.44
CA ALA A 216 0.96 -11.02 -20.16
C ALA A 216 -0.47 -10.58 -20.56
N ALA A 217 -1.12 -11.27 -21.51
CA ALA A 217 -2.48 -11.03 -21.92
C ALA A 217 -3.51 -11.76 -21.04
N GLY A 218 -3.07 -12.60 -20.09
CA GLY A 218 -3.91 -13.41 -19.21
C GLY A 218 -4.36 -14.72 -19.85
N ALA A 219 -3.84 -15.09 -21.02
CA ALA A 219 -4.13 -16.38 -21.65
C ALA A 219 -3.39 -17.52 -20.93
N VAL A 220 -4.08 -18.64 -20.76
CA VAL A 220 -3.50 -19.83 -20.08
C VAL A 220 -2.44 -20.46 -20.95
N VAL A 221 -1.24 -20.55 -20.40
CA VAL A 221 -0.10 -21.26 -21.00
C VAL A 221 -0.06 -22.72 -20.50
N LYS A 222 -0.30 -22.92 -19.20
CA LYS A 222 -0.25 -24.25 -18.56
C LYS A 222 -1.03 -24.23 -17.25
N ASP A 223 -1.78 -25.28 -16.96
CA ASP A 223 -2.33 -25.53 -15.61
C ASP A 223 -1.30 -26.36 -14.80
N GLU A 224 -0.88 -25.81 -13.65
CA GLU A 224 0.14 -26.44 -12.79
C GLU A 224 -0.47 -27.30 -11.69
N PHE A 225 -1.64 -26.91 -11.22
CA PHE A 225 -2.35 -27.62 -10.18
C PHE A 225 -3.85 -27.51 -10.40
N THR A 226 -4.57 -28.61 -10.29
CA THR A 226 -6.03 -28.61 -10.38
C THR A 226 -6.62 -29.40 -9.24
N LYS A 227 -7.61 -28.81 -8.57
CA LYS A 227 -8.48 -29.50 -7.62
C LYS A 227 -9.90 -29.49 -8.16
N GLU A 228 -10.43 -30.67 -8.43
CA GLU A 228 -11.84 -30.84 -8.82
C GLU A 228 -12.77 -30.42 -7.67
N GLY A 229 -13.84 -29.75 -7.98
CA GLY A 229 -14.88 -29.35 -7.02
C GLY A 229 -16.15 -30.14 -7.14
N SER A 230 -16.91 -30.19 -6.07
CA SER A 230 -18.17 -30.94 -5.99
C SER A 230 -19.33 -30.07 -5.50
N GLY A 231 -19.68 -28.96 -6.15
CA GLY A 231 -20.77 -28.16 -5.61
C GLY A 231 -21.39 -27.13 -6.57
N THR A 232 -22.57 -26.63 -6.19
CA THR A 232 -23.22 -25.48 -6.84
C THR A 232 -22.66 -24.22 -6.23
N VAL A 233 -22.07 -23.37 -7.04
CA VAL A 233 -21.34 -22.21 -6.59
C VAL A 233 -22.21 -20.95 -6.72
N LYS A 234 -22.31 -20.17 -5.64
CA LYS A 234 -22.96 -18.86 -5.66
C LYS A 234 -22.02 -17.81 -6.27
N PRO A 235 -22.52 -16.80 -7.01
CA PRO A 235 -21.73 -15.68 -7.45
C PRO A 235 -21.10 -14.95 -6.25
N ALA A 236 -19.85 -14.56 -6.35
CA ALA A 236 -19.27 -13.61 -5.41
C ALA A 236 -19.75 -12.20 -5.76
N THR A 237 -20.36 -11.51 -4.80
CA THR A 237 -20.85 -10.15 -5.02
C THR A 237 -19.77 -9.14 -4.61
N SER A 238 -19.26 -8.39 -5.59
CA SER A 238 -18.33 -7.32 -5.30
C SER A 238 -19.07 -6.02 -4.95
N THR A 239 -18.36 -5.10 -4.30
CA THR A 239 -18.87 -3.74 -4.01
C THR A 239 -18.71 -2.79 -5.19
N VAL A 240 -18.04 -3.23 -6.26
CA VAL A 240 -17.81 -2.44 -7.48
C VAL A 240 -19.14 -2.07 -8.14
N SER A 241 -19.25 -0.83 -8.58
CA SER A 241 -20.34 -0.36 -9.44
C SER A 241 -19.84 -0.25 -10.87
N LEU A 242 -20.41 -0.99 -11.80
CA LEU A 242 -20.03 -0.91 -13.21
C LEU A 242 -20.18 0.50 -13.79
N ALA A 243 -21.20 1.25 -13.39
CA ALA A 243 -21.38 2.63 -13.82
C ALA A 243 -20.26 3.55 -13.31
N THR A 244 -19.90 3.43 -12.02
CA THR A 244 -18.81 4.20 -11.41
C THR A 244 -17.45 3.80 -12.01
N GLN A 245 -17.24 2.50 -12.24
CA GLN A 245 -16.02 1.99 -12.87
C GLN A 245 -15.88 2.52 -14.31
N ALA A 246 -16.96 2.54 -15.08
CA ALA A 246 -16.95 3.08 -16.45
C ALA A 246 -16.61 4.58 -16.47
N ALA A 247 -17.20 5.36 -15.55
CA ALA A 247 -16.90 6.78 -15.42
C ALA A 247 -15.42 7.01 -15.01
N ALA A 248 -14.91 6.22 -14.05
CA ALA A 248 -13.51 6.30 -13.62
C ALA A 248 -12.55 5.94 -14.75
N GLN A 249 -12.84 4.86 -15.50
CA GLN A 249 -12.01 4.44 -16.63
C GLN A 249 -12.00 5.47 -17.76
N ALA A 250 -13.16 5.97 -18.16
CA ALA A 250 -13.26 7.01 -19.18
C ALA A 250 -12.48 8.29 -18.79
N ALA A 251 -12.52 8.66 -17.50
CA ALA A 251 -11.77 9.80 -16.99
C ALA A 251 -10.26 9.55 -17.09
N VAL A 252 -9.72 8.41 -16.59
CA VAL A 252 -8.27 8.15 -16.66
C VAL A 252 -7.77 7.97 -18.09
N ASP A 253 -8.54 7.35 -18.97
CA ASP A 253 -8.17 7.17 -20.39
C ASP A 253 -8.06 8.51 -21.11
N SER A 254 -8.84 9.51 -20.69
CA SER A 254 -8.76 10.87 -21.25
C SER A 254 -7.45 11.60 -20.88
N ALA A 255 -6.60 11.05 -20.02
CA ALA A 255 -5.29 11.58 -19.71
C ALA A 255 -4.23 11.23 -20.79
N GLY A 256 -4.56 10.34 -21.74
CA GLY A 256 -3.66 9.92 -22.81
C GLY A 256 -2.38 9.25 -22.26
N ASP A 257 -1.23 9.78 -22.65
CA ASP A 257 0.09 9.23 -22.28
C ASP A 257 0.54 9.57 -20.85
N LYS A 258 -0.22 10.36 -20.11
CA LYS A 258 0.08 10.65 -18.69
C LYS A 258 -0.51 9.54 -17.82
N PRO A 259 0.32 8.85 -17.00
CA PRO A 259 -0.17 7.82 -16.10
C PRO A 259 -1.19 8.38 -15.12
N ALA A 260 -2.38 7.79 -15.10
CA ALA A 260 -3.50 8.25 -14.30
C ALA A 260 -4.23 7.08 -13.62
N VAL A 261 -4.64 7.31 -12.38
CA VAL A 261 -5.37 6.36 -11.54
C VAL A 261 -6.55 7.07 -10.88
N ILE A 262 -7.69 6.39 -10.81
CA ILE A 262 -8.83 6.79 -9.97
C ILE A 262 -9.26 5.60 -9.12
N ILE A 263 -9.39 5.82 -7.81
CA ILE A 263 -10.08 4.92 -6.88
C ILE A 263 -11.26 5.68 -6.29
N SER A 264 -12.38 4.99 -6.13
CA SER A 264 -13.51 5.48 -5.34
C SER A 264 -13.98 4.46 -4.31
N MET A 265 -14.48 4.98 -3.19
CA MET A 265 -14.94 4.22 -2.03
C MET A 265 -16.14 4.94 -1.42
N ARG A 266 -17.15 4.22 -0.99
CA ARG A 266 -18.23 4.81 -0.19
C ARG A 266 -17.79 5.05 1.24
N ALA A 267 -18.48 5.93 1.92
CA ALA A 267 -18.25 6.23 3.34
C ALA A 267 -18.42 5.03 4.28
N ASN A 268 -19.04 3.94 3.82
CA ASN A 268 -19.14 2.67 4.53
C ASN A 268 -17.98 1.71 4.25
N GLY A 269 -17.03 2.05 3.38
CA GLY A 269 -15.86 1.26 3.04
C GLY A 269 -15.95 0.48 1.73
N GLU A 270 -17.11 0.41 1.09
CA GLU A 270 -17.27 -0.28 -0.19
C GLU A 270 -16.43 0.37 -1.30
N ILE A 271 -15.48 -0.36 -1.86
CA ILE A 271 -14.69 0.07 -3.02
C ILE A 271 -15.59 0.00 -4.25
N THR A 272 -15.91 1.14 -4.85
CA THR A 272 -16.87 1.23 -5.95
C THR A 272 -16.24 1.30 -7.33
N SER A 273 -14.98 1.74 -7.42
CA SER A 273 -14.18 1.68 -8.65
C SER A 273 -12.69 1.67 -8.36
N ALA A 274 -11.93 1.08 -9.28
CA ALA A 274 -10.49 1.20 -9.36
C ALA A 274 -10.09 1.17 -10.84
N ALA A 275 -9.60 2.29 -11.34
CA ALA A 275 -9.25 2.47 -12.73
C ALA A 275 -7.84 2.97 -12.89
N ARG A 276 -7.16 2.52 -13.92
CA ARG A 276 -5.89 3.07 -14.40
C ARG A 276 -5.85 3.04 -15.92
N ASN A 277 -5.21 4.03 -16.53
CA ASN A 277 -5.02 4.02 -17.98
C ASN A 277 -3.82 3.15 -18.40
N ALA A 278 -3.66 2.96 -19.72
CA ALA A 278 -2.57 2.17 -20.29
C ALA A 278 -1.18 2.69 -19.88
N ALA A 279 -1.00 4.01 -19.78
CA ALA A 279 0.27 4.60 -19.36
C ALA A 279 0.62 4.26 -17.90
N ALA A 280 -0.37 4.27 -16.99
CA ALA A 280 -0.18 3.85 -15.60
C ALA A 280 0.08 2.33 -15.51
N ALA A 281 -0.58 1.53 -16.34
CA ALA A 281 -0.34 0.10 -16.43
C ALA A 281 1.09 -0.22 -16.90
N ALA A 282 1.58 0.48 -17.91
CA ALA A 282 2.94 0.31 -18.44
C ALA A 282 4.04 0.66 -17.41
N LYS A 283 3.74 1.57 -16.48
CA LYS A 283 4.63 1.93 -15.35
C LYS A 283 4.43 1.07 -14.10
N ASN A 284 3.55 0.06 -14.14
CA ASN A 284 3.15 -0.72 -12.98
C ASN A 284 2.64 0.14 -11.80
N THR A 285 2.04 1.30 -12.10
CA THR A 285 1.44 2.15 -11.07
C THR A 285 0.28 1.40 -10.43
N ASN A 286 0.50 0.92 -9.19
CA ASN A 286 -0.49 0.15 -8.46
C ASN A 286 -1.35 1.09 -7.60
N PRO A 287 -2.67 1.17 -7.84
CA PRO A 287 -3.55 2.06 -7.09
C PRO A 287 -3.76 1.65 -5.63
N PHE A 288 -3.52 0.38 -5.28
CA PHE A 288 -3.78 -0.15 -3.94
C PHE A 288 -2.55 -0.19 -3.04
N SER A 289 -1.35 -0.36 -3.61
CA SER A 289 -0.12 -0.54 -2.83
C SER A 289 1.04 0.35 -3.28
N GLY A 290 0.92 1.06 -4.42
CA GLY A 290 1.96 1.97 -4.89
C GLY A 290 2.13 3.16 -3.94
N GLN A 291 3.34 3.36 -3.42
CA GLN A 291 3.64 4.40 -2.43
C GLN A 291 4.23 5.63 -3.10
N PHE A 292 3.58 6.78 -2.93
CA PHE A 292 3.97 8.04 -3.54
C PHE A 292 3.92 9.17 -2.51
N ALA A 293 4.77 10.18 -2.67
CA ALA A 293 4.65 11.40 -1.90
C ALA A 293 3.28 12.08 -2.19
N PRO A 294 2.48 12.39 -1.17
CA PRO A 294 1.15 12.98 -1.35
C PRO A 294 1.20 14.49 -1.65
N GLY A 295 2.33 15.14 -1.39
CA GLY A 295 2.42 16.59 -1.43
C GLY A 295 1.33 17.24 -0.58
N SER A 296 0.83 18.37 -1.01
CA SER A 296 -0.18 19.12 -0.26
C SER A 296 -1.50 18.39 0.03
N ALA A 297 -1.75 17.19 -0.52
CA ALA A 297 -2.89 16.38 -0.11
C ALA A 297 -2.75 15.91 1.36
N PHE A 298 -1.52 15.74 1.85
CA PHE A 298 -1.25 15.39 3.25
C PHE A 298 -1.63 16.51 4.24
N LYS A 299 -1.81 17.74 3.78
CA LYS A 299 -2.29 18.84 4.62
C LYS A 299 -3.67 18.57 5.26
N ILE A 300 -4.42 17.57 4.79
CA ILE A 300 -5.60 17.06 5.50
C ILE A 300 -5.19 16.56 6.89
N ALA A 301 -4.14 15.75 6.99
CA ALA A 301 -3.62 15.27 8.27
C ALA A 301 -2.95 16.38 9.07
N THR A 302 -2.16 17.24 8.42
CA THR A 302 -1.51 18.37 9.10
C THR A 302 -2.53 19.37 9.67
N ALA A 303 -3.61 19.68 8.94
CA ALA A 303 -4.70 20.52 9.44
C ALA A 303 -5.45 19.85 10.61
N THR A 304 -5.61 18.52 10.57
CA THR A 304 -6.18 17.76 11.69
C THR A 304 -5.31 17.91 12.93
N ALA A 305 -3.99 17.70 12.81
CA ALA A 305 -3.06 17.93 13.91
C ALA A 305 -3.11 19.37 14.44
N ALA A 306 -3.21 20.37 13.55
CA ALA A 306 -3.36 21.77 13.94
C ALA A 306 -4.63 22.00 14.78
N LEU A 307 -5.78 21.53 14.30
CA LEU A 307 -7.06 21.65 14.98
C LEU A 307 -7.08 20.95 16.34
N GLU A 308 -6.46 19.79 16.45
CA GLU A 308 -6.33 19.02 17.71
C GLU A 308 -5.40 19.71 18.73
N ASN A 309 -4.43 20.49 18.24
CA ASN A 309 -3.52 21.26 19.10
C ASN A 309 -4.03 22.70 19.36
N GLY A 310 -5.32 22.94 19.16
CA GLY A 310 -5.99 24.17 19.54
C GLY A 310 -5.88 25.31 18.52
N ILE A 311 -5.36 25.05 17.32
CA ILE A 311 -5.36 26.02 16.22
C ILE A 311 -6.73 25.99 15.54
N GLY A 312 -7.56 27.02 15.75
CA GLY A 312 -8.87 27.12 15.13
C GLY A 312 -8.81 27.42 13.63
N ALA A 313 -9.85 26.98 12.88
CA ALA A 313 -9.93 27.24 11.44
C ALA A 313 -9.94 28.74 11.09
N ASN A 314 -10.41 29.59 12.01
CA ASN A 314 -10.46 31.05 11.85
C ASN A 314 -9.21 31.78 12.39
N ASP A 315 -8.28 31.06 13.00
CA ASP A 315 -7.06 31.68 13.53
C ASP A 315 -6.19 32.19 12.40
N VAL A 316 -5.78 33.45 12.53
CA VAL A 316 -4.94 34.09 11.52
C VAL A 316 -3.53 33.51 11.56
N ARG A 317 -3.01 33.18 10.39
CA ARG A 317 -1.67 32.65 10.16
C ARG A 317 -0.96 33.40 9.06
N GLU A 318 0.36 33.52 9.20
CA GLU A 318 1.21 34.04 8.16
C GLU A 318 1.32 33.09 6.98
N CYS A 319 1.34 33.63 5.77
CA CYS A 319 1.57 32.88 4.54
C CYS A 319 2.47 33.67 3.58
N PRO A 320 3.71 33.96 3.98
CA PRO A 320 4.65 34.61 3.08
C PRO A 320 5.00 33.69 1.90
N GLU A 321 5.40 34.27 0.77
CA GLU A 321 5.79 33.49 -0.41
C GLU A 321 6.96 32.54 -0.11
N VAL A 322 7.91 33.00 0.71
CA VAL A 322 9.09 32.24 1.15
C VAL A 322 9.23 32.39 2.66
N ALA A 323 9.50 31.28 3.35
CA ALA A 323 9.84 31.28 4.77
C ALA A 323 10.96 30.28 5.06
N THR A 324 11.88 30.67 5.93
CA THR A 324 12.87 29.74 6.50
C THR A 324 12.40 29.32 7.89
N ILE A 325 12.17 28.03 8.06
CA ILE A 325 11.67 27.41 9.27
C ILE A 325 12.76 26.44 9.75
N GLY A 326 13.38 26.76 10.88
CA GLY A 326 14.61 26.07 11.30
C GLY A 326 15.67 26.12 10.19
N GLN A 327 16.05 24.96 9.68
CA GLN A 327 17.05 24.83 8.61
C GLN A 327 16.44 24.68 7.19
N ARG A 328 15.11 24.73 7.07
CA ARG A 328 14.41 24.49 5.78
C ARG A 328 13.80 25.79 5.25
N THR A 329 14.08 26.07 3.99
CA THR A 329 13.42 27.16 3.27
C THR A 329 12.31 26.59 2.42
N LEU A 330 11.07 26.95 2.76
CA LEU A 330 9.88 26.61 2.01
C LEU A 330 9.45 27.74 1.10
N LYS A 331 8.87 27.39 -0.04
CA LYS A 331 8.27 28.34 -0.99
C LYS A 331 6.83 27.91 -1.30
N ASN A 332 5.97 28.88 -1.47
CA ASN A 332 4.69 28.68 -2.13
C ASN A 332 4.88 28.72 -3.66
N ASP A 333 3.90 28.27 -4.41
CA ASP A 333 3.94 28.25 -5.88
C ASP A 333 3.67 29.64 -6.47
N GLY A 334 4.66 30.54 -6.33
CA GLY A 334 4.63 31.90 -6.86
C GLY A 334 3.60 32.83 -6.21
N PHE A 335 3.25 32.62 -4.93
CA PHE A 335 2.32 33.49 -4.22
C PHE A 335 2.66 33.64 -2.74
N GLY A 336 2.26 34.77 -2.16
CA GLY A 336 2.11 35.01 -0.73
C GLY A 336 0.71 35.53 -0.43
N LEU A 337 0.28 35.40 0.81
CA LEU A 337 -0.98 35.97 1.29
C LEU A 337 -0.66 36.94 2.47
N PRO A 338 -1.44 37.99 2.66
CA PRO A 338 -1.43 38.70 3.94
C PRO A 338 -1.84 37.74 5.05
N PRO A 339 -1.58 38.05 6.33
CA PRO A 339 -2.07 37.25 7.43
C PRO A 339 -3.54 36.87 7.23
N SER A 340 -3.82 35.56 7.17
CA SER A 340 -5.12 35.02 6.73
C SER A 340 -5.58 33.91 7.65
N PRO A 341 -6.88 33.65 7.77
CA PRO A 341 -7.40 32.50 8.53
C PRO A 341 -6.81 31.18 8.04
N LEU A 342 -6.65 30.22 8.95
CA LEU A 342 -6.13 28.88 8.63
C LEU A 342 -6.91 28.22 7.48
N HIS A 343 -8.25 28.37 7.45
CA HIS A 343 -9.07 27.82 6.37
C HIS A 343 -8.66 28.38 5.00
N THR A 344 -8.34 29.66 4.90
CA THR A 344 -7.91 30.32 3.65
C THR A 344 -6.50 29.85 3.25
N THR A 345 -5.56 29.74 4.20
CA THR A 345 -4.21 29.22 3.91
C THR A 345 -4.25 27.76 3.48
N PHE A 346 -5.17 26.96 4.02
CA PHE A 346 -5.43 25.59 3.59
C PHE A 346 -6.02 25.55 2.17
N ALA A 347 -7.03 26.37 1.89
CA ALA A 347 -7.69 26.44 0.60
C ALA A 347 -6.73 26.86 -0.54
N ARG A 348 -5.80 27.77 -0.23
CA ARG A 348 -4.74 28.22 -1.14
C ARG A 348 -3.51 27.29 -1.12
N SER A 349 -3.50 26.30 -0.24
CA SER A 349 -2.42 25.32 -0.13
C SER A 349 -1.07 25.90 0.30
N CYS A 350 -1.04 26.89 1.22
CA CYS A 350 0.15 27.59 1.67
C CYS A 350 1.17 26.64 2.32
N ASN A 351 2.35 26.47 1.72
CA ASN A 351 3.41 25.62 2.24
C ASN A 351 4.06 26.23 3.49
N THR A 352 4.29 27.54 3.47
CA THR A 352 4.98 28.24 4.56
C THR A 352 4.16 28.21 5.86
N THR A 353 2.83 28.37 5.78
CA THR A 353 1.93 28.20 6.94
C THR A 353 1.98 26.75 7.48
N PHE A 354 1.82 25.75 6.60
CA PHE A 354 1.71 24.35 7.03
C PHE A 354 3.05 23.78 7.47
N GLY A 355 4.16 24.26 6.91
CA GLY A 355 5.50 23.94 7.39
C GLY A 355 5.75 24.49 8.81
N GLN A 356 5.32 25.73 9.09
CA GLN A 356 5.44 26.30 10.44
C GLN A 356 4.58 25.52 11.44
N ILE A 357 3.32 25.24 11.10
CA ILE A 357 2.45 24.42 11.95
C ILE A 357 3.12 23.07 12.26
N ALA A 358 3.68 22.42 11.26
CA ALA A 358 4.34 21.12 11.46
C ALA A 358 5.60 21.24 12.33
N ALA A 359 6.37 22.32 12.20
CA ALA A 359 7.52 22.57 13.07
C ALA A 359 7.14 22.67 14.55
N ASP A 360 5.98 23.29 14.82
CA ASP A 360 5.48 23.53 16.18
C ASP A 360 4.84 22.27 16.81
N LEU A 361 4.54 21.23 16.01
CA LEU A 361 3.97 19.96 16.50
C LEU A 361 5.02 19.11 17.23
N PRO A 362 4.59 18.22 18.14
CA PRO A 362 5.45 17.14 18.66
C PRO A 362 5.99 16.26 17.54
N ALA A 363 7.10 15.57 17.79
CA ALA A 363 7.75 14.69 16.80
C ALA A 363 6.80 13.64 16.18
N ASP A 364 5.86 13.13 16.95
CA ASP A 364 4.85 12.14 16.54
C ASP A 364 3.49 12.77 16.14
N GLY A 365 3.36 14.10 16.13
CA GLY A 365 2.10 14.79 15.90
C GLY A 365 1.50 14.50 14.52
N LEU A 366 2.31 14.54 13.47
CA LEU A 366 1.88 14.21 12.11
C LEU A 366 1.52 12.74 11.97
N LYS A 367 2.32 11.85 12.59
CA LYS A 367 2.02 10.41 12.63
C LYS A 367 0.67 10.14 13.29
N LYS A 368 0.43 10.71 14.47
CA LYS A 368 -0.85 10.55 15.19
C LYS A 368 -2.05 11.01 14.36
N ALA A 369 -1.92 12.14 13.68
CA ALA A 369 -2.98 12.62 12.78
C ALA A 369 -3.17 11.72 11.57
N ALA A 370 -2.09 11.20 10.97
CA ALA A 370 -2.13 10.26 9.86
C ALA A 370 -2.77 8.91 10.26
N ASP A 371 -2.43 8.41 11.46
CA ASP A 371 -3.03 7.19 12.03
C ASP A 371 -4.56 7.31 12.12
N GLN A 372 -5.10 8.49 12.39
CA GLN A 372 -6.55 8.73 12.48
C GLN A 372 -7.27 8.67 11.12
N PHE A 373 -6.55 8.60 10.03
CA PHE A 373 -7.06 8.41 8.67
C PHE A 373 -6.72 7.03 8.10
N GLY A 374 -6.14 6.15 8.90
CA GLY A 374 -5.77 4.80 8.49
C GLY A 374 -4.53 4.73 7.58
N LEU A 375 -3.67 5.76 7.54
CA LEU A 375 -2.48 5.76 6.68
C LEU A 375 -1.38 4.78 7.13
N ASN A 376 -1.41 4.31 8.38
CA ASN A 376 -0.56 3.23 8.89
C ASN A 376 -1.39 1.99 9.28
N ALA A 377 -2.66 1.93 8.87
CA ALA A 377 -3.51 0.78 9.13
C ALA A 377 -3.22 -0.35 8.15
N ASP A 378 -3.46 -1.58 8.60
CA ASP A 378 -3.24 -2.79 7.82
C ASP A 378 -4.57 -3.53 7.59
N PHE A 379 -4.86 -3.79 6.31
CA PHE A 379 -6.08 -4.43 5.86
C PHE A 379 -5.75 -5.58 4.91
N SER A 380 -6.24 -6.77 5.23
CA SER A 380 -6.21 -7.92 4.32
C SER A 380 -7.54 -8.04 3.61
N ILE A 381 -7.67 -7.45 2.44
CA ILE A 381 -8.83 -7.60 1.56
C ILE A 381 -8.67 -8.91 0.78
N PRO A 382 -9.66 -9.82 0.76
CA PRO A 382 -9.53 -11.09 0.06
C PRO A 382 -9.06 -10.94 -1.40
N GLY A 383 -7.90 -11.54 -1.69
CA GLY A 383 -7.28 -11.53 -3.02
C GLY A 383 -6.64 -10.20 -3.44
N LEU A 384 -6.54 -9.20 -2.57
CA LEU A 384 -5.99 -7.89 -2.88
C LEU A 384 -4.93 -7.48 -1.86
N THR A 385 -3.74 -7.13 -2.34
CA THR A 385 -2.69 -6.54 -1.50
C THR A 385 -2.88 -5.04 -1.43
N THR A 386 -2.95 -4.50 -0.23
CA THR A 386 -3.11 -3.07 0.03
C THR A 386 -2.00 -2.54 0.93
N GLU A 387 -1.60 -1.31 0.66
CA GLU A 387 -0.71 -0.51 1.49
C GLU A 387 -1.31 0.89 1.59
N ALA A 388 -1.82 1.27 2.75
CA ALA A 388 -2.49 2.58 2.87
C ALA A 388 -1.49 3.73 2.81
N GLY A 389 -0.38 3.61 3.50
CA GLY A 389 0.68 4.62 3.54
C GLY A 389 1.71 4.32 4.62
N LYS A 390 2.72 5.19 4.69
CA LYS A 390 3.74 5.13 5.72
C LYS A 390 4.02 6.53 6.25
N VAL A 391 3.70 6.76 7.52
CA VAL A 391 3.95 8.01 8.23
C VAL A 391 4.58 7.69 9.57
N GLU A 392 5.84 8.02 9.72
CA GLU A 392 6.62 7.77 10.94
C GLU A 392 6.72 9.04 11.79
N ALA A 393 7.12 8.89 13.05
CA ALA A 393 7.50 10.05 13.86
C ALA A 393 8.75 10.71 13.25
N ALA A 394 8.78 12.03 13.25
CA ALA A 394 9.89 12.76 12.68
C ALA A 394 11.10 12.77 13.62
N ASP A 395 12.30 12.62 13.05
CA ASP A 395 13.56 12.61 13.81
C ASP A 395 14.10 14.03 14.09
N SER A 396 13.59 15.03 13.35
CA SER A 396 14.02 16.43 13.45
C SER A 396 12.91 17.41 13.09
N GLU A 397 13.10 18.68 13.46
CA GLU A 397 12.24 19.79 13.05
C GLU A 397 12.19 19.91 11.51
N SER A 398 13.36 19.88 10.87
CA SER A 398 13.46 19.96 9.40
C SER A 398 12.62 18.89 8.70
N GLN A 399 12.60 17.68 9.25
CA GLN A 399 11.79 16.62 8.71
C GLN A 399 10.29 16.86 8.95
N ARG A 400 9.89 17.33 10.16
CA ARG A 400 8.48 17.69 10.41
C ARG A 400 7.99 18.74 9.41
N VAL A 401 8.83 19.74 9.11
CA VAL A 401 8.51 20.80 8.13
C VAL A 401 8.21 20.20 6.75
N GLU A 402 9.03 19.28 6.27
CA GLU A 402 8.82 18.64 4.98
C GLU A 402 7.64 17.65 5.00
N ASP A 403 7.56 16.82 6.03
CA ASP A 403 6.47 15.85 6.20
C ASP A 403 5.12 16.60 6.30
N GLY A 404 5.06 17.75 6.97
CA GLY A 404 3.85 18.55 7.14
C GLY A 404 3.25 19.12 5.85
N ILE A 405 4.04 19.22 4.79
CA ILE A 405 3.58 19.60 3.45
C ILE A 405 3.45 18.38 2.51
N GLY A 406 3.64 17.17 3.06
CA GLY A 406 3.51 15.90 2.33
C GLY A 406 4.68 15.59 1.41
N GLN A 407 5.83 16.14 1.72
CA GLN A 407 7.13 15.81 1.14
C GLN A 407 7.92 14.96 2.16
N GLY A 408 9.22 14.98 2.13
CA GLY A 408 10.01 14.24 3.11
C GLY A 408 9.84 12.73 3.03
N ARG A 409 9.53 12.08 4.16
CA ARG A 409 9.40 10.60 4.23
C ARG A 409 7.95 10.09 4.17
N VAL A 410 6.98 11.00 4.09
CA VAL A 410 5.57 10.62 4.01
C VAL A 410 5.27 9.99 2.66
N THR A 411 4.71 8.79 2.67
CA THR A 411 4.19 8.14 1.45
C THR A 411 2.76 7.66 1.67
N VAL A 412 1.96 7.72 0.62
CA VAL A 412 0.59 7.18 0.60
C VAL A 412 0.31 6.54 -0.75
N SER A 413 -0.53 5.52 -0.74
CA SER A 413 -1.10 4.98 -1.97
C SER A 413 -2.37 5.76 -2.37
N PRO A 414 -2.80 5.70 -3.63
CA PRO A 414 -4.12 6.20 -4.01
C PRO A 414 -5.24 5.59 -3.16
N PHE A 415 -5.13 4.31 -2.78
CA PHE A 415 -6.04 3.64 -1.86
C PHE A 415 -6.05 4.30 -0.47
N GLY A 416 -4.88 4.52 0.15
CA GLY A 416 -4.78 5.16 1.46
C GLY A 416 -5.30 6.60 1.45
N ALA A 417 -5.03 7.35 0.38
CA ALA A 417 -5.57 8.69 0.20
C ALA A 417 -7.12 8.68 0.05
N CYS A 418 -7.68 7.65 -0.61
CA CYS A 418 -9.12 7.44 -0.72
C CYS A 418 -9.74 7.09 0.66
N LEU A 419 -9.06 6.24 1.44
CA LEU A 419 -9.45 5.88 2.80
C LEU A 419 -9.48 7.12 3.71
N MET A 420 -8.48 8.00 3.59
CA MET A 420 -8.46 9.30 4.30
C MET A 420 -9.67 10.14 3.94
N ALA A 421 -10.01 10.28 2.66
CA ALA A 421 -11.19 11.01 2.22
C ALA A 421 -12.51 10.37 2.71
N ALA A 422 -12.60 9.02 2.69
CA ALA A 422 -13.75 8.28 3.19
C ALA A 422 -13.93 8.46 4.71
N THR A 423 -12.84 8.51 5.46
CA THR A 423 -12.85 8.79 6.90
C THR A 423 -13.37 10.20 7.18
N VAL A 424 -12.94 11.21 6.41
CA VAL A 424 -13.49 12.57 6.53
C VAL A 424 -14.97 12.59 6.18
N ALA A 425 -15.38 11.92 5.11
CA ALA A 425 -16.78 11.88 4.66
C ALA A 425 -17.69 11.20 5.71
N SER A 426 -17.30 10.02 6.19
CA SER A 426 -18.09 9.23 7.17
C SER A 426 -18.08 9.83 8.56
N GLY A 427 -16.96 10.41 8.98
CA GLY A 427 -16.73 10.86 10.36
C GLY A 427 -16.38 9.73 11.34
N LYS A 428 -16.01 8.57 10.82
CA LYS A 428 -15.61 7.38 11.61
C LYS A 428 -14.54 6.58 10.86
N ALA A 429 -13.88 5.67 11.56
CA ALA A 429 -13.00 4.72 10.93
C ALA A 429 -13.77 3.87 9.91
N VAL A 430 -13.14 3.62 8.78
CA VAL A 430 -13.71 2.89 7.65
C VAL A 430 -12.91 1.61 7.44
N THR A 431 -13.58 0.48 7.36
CA THR A 431 -12.97 -0.77 6.92
C THR A 431 -13.20 -0.94 5.43
N PRO A 432 -12.15 -0.91 4.60
CA PRO A 432 -12.30 -1.07 3.16
C PRO A 432 -12.85 -2.46 2.83
N GLN A 433 -13.76 -2.55 1.86
CA GLN A 433 -14.41 -3.79 1.49
C GLN A 433 -14.55 -3.88 -0.03
N LEU A 434 -14.16 -5.02 -0.60
CA LEU A 434 -14.29 -5.29 -2.05
C LEU A 434 -15.41 -6.30 -2.35
N PHE A 435 -15.78 -7.14 -1.39
CA PHE A 435 -16.85 -8.14 -1.53
C PHE A 435 -17.81 -8.06 -0.37
N THR A 436 -19.10 -8.29 -0.63
CA THR A 436 -20.14 -8.28 0.41
C THR A 436 -20.08 -9.54 1.28
N ASP A 437 -19.68 -10.66 0.68
CA ASP A 437 -19.71 -11.98 1.33
C ASP A 437 -18.34 -12.41 1.88
N LEU A 438 -17.29 -11.63 1.63
CA LEU A 438 -15.93 -11.89 2.07
C LEU A 438 -15.41 -10.69 2.87
N PRO A 439 -15.39 -10.77 4.20
CA PRO A 439 -14.95 -9.66 5.03
C PRO A 439 -13.46 -9.37 4.85
N THR A 440 -13.10 -8.11 5.04
CA THR A 440 -11.73 -7.68 5.18
C THR A 440 -11.23 -7.98 6.59
N ASP A 441 -10.09 -8.63 6.71
CA ASP A 441 -9.40 -8.77 7.99
C ASP A 441 -8.64 -7.48 8.30
N VAL A 442 -8.75 -7.02 9.56
CA VAL A 442 -8.08 -5.82 10.04
C VAL A 442 -6.91 -6.24 10.91
N GLY A 443 -5.69 -6.14 10.37
CA GLY A 443 -4.44 -6.40 11.10
C GLY A 443 -4.16 -5.29 12.10
N THR A 444 -4.13 -4.04 11.63
CA THR A 444 -4.03 -2.84 12.45
C THR A 444 -5.15 -1.88 12.09
N GLY A 445 -6.05 -1.63 13.04
CA GLY A 445 -7.15 -0.68 12.89
C GLY A 445 -6.77 0.75 13.28
N TYR A 446 -7.71 1.67 13.15
CA TYR A 446 -7.54 3.07 13.52
C TYR A 446 -8.81 3.68 14.11
N LYS A 447 -8.72 4.91 14.60
CA LYS A 447 -9.86 5.70 15.08
C LYS A 447 -9.87 7.02 14.35
N ALA A 448 -11.02 7.41 13.80
CA ALA A 448 -11.17 8.70 13.11
C ALA A 448 -10.98 9.90 14.06
N PRO A 449 -10.61 11.06 13.51
CA PRO A 449 -10.58 12.32 14.25
C PRO A 449 -11.96 12.63 14.86
N PRO A 450 -12.02 13.31 16.02
CA PRO A 450 -13.28 13.65 16.66
C PRO A 450 -14.12 14.63 15.80
N ALA A 451 -15.44 14.60 16.00
CA ALA A 451 -16.38 15.42 15.22
C ALA A 451 -16.06 16.94 15.27
N GLY A 452 -15.57 17.42 16.43
CA GLY A 452 -15.14 18.82 16.60
C GLY A 452 -13.98 19.24 15.68
N VAL A 453 -13.15 18.28 15.24
CA VAL A 453 -12.06 18.47 14.27
C VAL A 453 -12.57 18.29 12.85
N LEU A 454 -13.35 17.24 12.60
CA LEU A 454 -13.85 16.93 11.26
C LEU A 454 -14.82 17.98 10.71
N GLY A 455 -15.60 18.65 11.56
CA GLY A 455 -16.52 19.73 11.17
C GLY A 455 -15.78 20.87 10.46
N PRO A 456 -14.86 21.56 11.14
CA PRO A 456 -14.01 22.58 10.51
C PRO A 456 -13.21 22.07 9.30
N LEU A 457 -12.61 20.88 9.38
CA LEU A 457 -11.83 20.30 8.28
C LEU A 457 -12.68 20.15 7.01
N ARG A 458 -13.91 19.65 7.12
CA ARG A 458 -14.85 19.54 5.99
C ARG A 458 -15.17 20.90 5.35
N GLN A 459 -15.28 21.96 6.14
CA GLN A 459 -15.49 23.30 5.63
C GLN A 459 -14.24 23.82 4.89
N MET A 460 -13.06 23.61 5.47
CA MET A 460 -11.79 23.93 4.81
C MET A 460 -11.65 23.20 3.48
N MET A 461 -11.97 21.88 3.42
CA MET A 461 -11.97 21.09 2.19
C MET A 461 -13.00 21.59 1.16
N ARG A 462 -14.14 22.13 1.62
CA ARG A 462 -15.12 22.78 0.71
C ARG A 462 -14.54 24.04 0.10
N GLU A 463 -13.85 24.84 0.89
CA GLU A 463 -13.25 26.10 0.43
C GLU A 463 -12.16 25.89 -0.62
N VAL A 464 -11.42 24.77 -0.57
CA VAL A 464 -10.48 24.38 -1.64
C VAL A 464 -11.17 24.36 -3.00
N VAL A 465 -12.43 23.89 -3.05
CA VAL A 465 -13.25 23.79 -4.27
C VAL A 465 -13.92 25.11 -4.62
N THR A 466 -14.41 25.87 -3.64
CA THR A 466 -15.18 27.11 -3.91
C THR A 466 -14.30 28.33 -4.15
N ALA A 467 -13.17 28.41 -3.45
CA ALA A 467 -12.29 29.61 -3.46
C ALA A 467 -10.80 29.27 -3.64
N GLY A 468 -10.44 27.98 -3.54
CA GLY A 468 -9.05 27.54 -3.51
C GLY A 468 -8.52 26.94 -4.81
N THR A 469 -7.62 25.95 -4.65
CA THR A 469 -6.84 25.34 -5.73
C THR A 469 -7.63 24.38 -6.63
N ALA A 470 -8.83 23.97 -6.20
CA ALA A 470 -9.71 23.07 -6.98
C ALA A 470 -10.97 23.78 -7.53
N LYS A 471 -10.91 25.07 -7.85
CA LYS A 471 -12.04 25.81 -8.43
C LYS A 471 -12.65 25.17 -9.68
N GLY A 472 -11.89 24.37 -10.42
CA GLY A 472 -12.38 23.61 -11.56
C GLY A 472 -13.51 22.63 -11.23
N LEU A 473 -13.71 22.30 -9.95
CA LEU A 473 -14.78 21.42 -9.46
C LEU A 473 -15.98 22.18 -8.86
N ALA A 474 -15.99 23.52 -8.91
CA ALA A 474 -17.07 24.31 -8.30
C ALA A 474 -18.45 23.99 -8.88
N GLY A 475 -18.51 23.64 -10.17
CA GLY A 475 -19.74 23.22 -10.88
C GLY A 475 -20.18 21.79 -10.60
N SER A 476 -19.35 20.94 -9.97
CA SER A 476 -19.64 19.52 -9.74
C SER A 476 -20.46 19.26 -8.45
N GLY A 477 -21.09 20.27 -7.87
CA GLY A 477 -21.92 20.16 -6.66
C GLY A 477 -21.12 20.31 -5.35
N ASP A 478 -21.56 19.66 -4.26
CA ASP A 478 -20.89 19.75 -2.95
C ASP A 478 -19.67 18.83 -2.88
N VAL A 479 -18.71 19.08 -3.75
CA VAL A 479 -17.40 18.41 -3.69
C VAL A 479 -16.54 19.06 -2.60
N ARG A 480 -15.85 18.25 -1.82
CA ARG A 480 -14.91 18.67 -0.78
C ARG A 480 -13.62 17.92 -0.95
N GLY A 481 -12.47 18.59 -0.88
CA GLY A 481 -11.21 17.89 -1.10
C GLY A 481 -9.99 18.75 -0.93
N LYS A 482 -8.85 18.19 -1.29
CA LYS A 482 -7.55 18.84 -1.26
C LYS A 482 -6.73 18.45 -2.48
N THR A 483 -6.13 19.43 -3.12
CA THR A 483 -5.14 19.22 -4.19
C THR A 483 -3.78 18.87 -3.60
N GLY A 484 -3.01 18.05 -4.30
CA GLY A 484 -1.62 17.75 -3.99
C GLY A 484 -0.75 17.92 -5.23
N THR A 485 0.39 18.57 -5.06
CA THR A 485 1.50 18.60 -6.01
C THR A 485 2.70 18.10 -5.24
N ALA A 486 3.25 16.95 -5.65
CA ALA A 486 4.36 16.30 -4.97
C ALA A 486 5.56 16.24 -5.90
N GLN A 487 6.58 17.01 -5.60
CA GLN A 487 7.82 17.06 -6.37
C GLN A 487 8.65 15.79 -6.14
N PHE A 488 9.34 15.33 -7.18
CA PHE A 488 10.23 14.17 -7.12
C PHE A 488 11.46 14.37 -8.02
N GLY A 489 12.45 13.49 -7.85
CA GLY A 489 13.72 13.60 -8.56
C GLY A 489 14.48 14.86 -8.16
N SER A 490 14.92 15.64 -9.13
CA SER A 490 15.58 16.96 -8.92
C SER A 490 14.61 18.09 -8.56
N GLY A 491 13.30 17.81 -8.46
CA GLY A 491 12.26 18.78 -8.16
C GLY A 491 11.63 19.43 -9.40
N GLU A 492 12.07 19.10 -10.59
CA GLU A 492 11.50 19.60 -11.86
C GLU A 492 10.20 18.88 -12.25
N ASN A 493 10.01 17.64 -11.75
CA ASN A 493 8.81 16.84 -12.01
C ASN A 493 7.93 16.78 -10.75
N ALA A 494 6.62 16.67 -10.94
CA ALA A 494 5.70 16.51 -9.84
C ALA A 494 4.54 15.57 -10.15
N HIS A 495 4.11 14.80 -9.14
CA HIS A 495 2.85 14.08 -9.17
C HIS A 495 1.69 15.04 -8.91
N GLY A 496 0.55 14.78 -9.55
CA GLY A 496 -0.69 15.52 -9.34
C GLY A 496 -1.72 14.69 -8.58
N TRP A 497 -2.31 15.28 -7.54
CA TRP A 497 -3.34 14.65 -6.72
C TRP A 497 -4.59 15.52 -6.61
N PHE A 498 -5.74 14.87 -6.57
CA PHE A 498 -6.94 15.37 -5.93
C PHE A 498 -7.51 14.30 -5.02
N VAL A 499 -7.68 14.63 -3.75
CA VAL A 499 -8.21 13.73 -2.70
C VAL A 499 -9.46 14.36 -2.14
N GLY A 500 -10.62 13.70 -2.26
CA GLY A 500 -11.86 14.31 -1.83
C GLY A 500 -13.08 13.39 -1.84
N TYR A 501 -14.24 13.98 -1.64
CA TYR A 501 -15.51 13.27 -1.64
C TYR A 501 -16.67 14.16 -2.11
N LYS A 502 -17.75 13.52 -2.55
CA LYS A 502 -19.04 14.13 -2.87
C LYS A 502 -20.14 13.26 -2.25
N GLY A 503 -20.91 13.82 -1.34
CA GLY A 503 -21.88 13.03 -0.57
C GLY A 503 -21.21 11.92 0.23
N ASP A 504 -21.61 10.67 0.00
CA ASP A 504 -21.06 9.48 0.64
C ASP A 504 -19.92 8.81 -0.17
N THR A 505 -19.52 9.39 -1.29
CA THR A 505 -18.52 8.81 -2.19
C THR A 505 -17.21 9.57 -2.08
N ALA A 506 -16.21 8.95 -1.47
CA ALA A 506 -14.82 9.38 -1.50
C ALA A 506 -14.15 8.93 -2.79
N PHE A 507 -13.24 9.74 -3.30
CA PHE A 507 -12.45 9.38 -4.48
C PHE A 507 -11.11 10.09 -4.49
N VAL A 508 -10.18 9.49 -5.20
CA VAL A 508 -8.85 10.03 -5.44
C VAL A 508 -8.54 9.97 -6.92
N VAL A 509 -7.97 11.05 -7.41
CA VAL A 509 -7.29 11.09 -8.69
C VAL A 509 -5.81 11.26 -8.44
N PHE A 510 -5.01 10.35 -8.95
CA PHE A 510 -3.55 10.42 -8.94
C PHE A 510 -3.01 10.40 -10.36
N MET A 511 -2.08 11.30 -10.65
CA MET A 511 -1.37 11.35 -11.92
C MET A 511 0.13 11.44 -11.69
N GLU A 512 0.86 10.47 -12.22
CA GLU A 512 2.31 10.44 -12.11
C GLU A 512 2.94 11.38 -13.15
N GLY A 513 3.82 12.29 -12.69
CA GLY A 513 4.50 13.24 -13.58
C GLY A 513 3.54 14.21 -14.29
N ALA A 514 2.55 14.72 -13.57
CA ALA A 514 1.56 15.67 -14.09
C ALA A 514 1.97 17.14 -13.96
N ASP A 515 3.15 17.39 -13.37
CA ASP A 515 3.77 18.70 -13.13
C ASP A 515 2.98 19.62 -12.17
N SER A 516 1.70 19.36 -11.97
CA SER A 516 0.83 20.08 -11.03
C SER A 516 -0.42 19.27 -10.70
N SER A 517 -1.21 19.74 -9.73
CA SER A 517 -2.52 19.16 -9.40
C SER A 517 -3.63 19.49 -10.39
N LYS A 518 -3.45 20.46 -11.30
CA LYS A 518 -4.51 20.91 -12.22
C LYS A 518 -5.05 19.79 -13.14
N PRO A 519 -4.19 18.95 -13.76
CA PRO A 519 -4.68 17.81 -14.53
C PRO A 519 -5.53 16.83 -13.70
N ALA A 520 -5.13 16.54 -12.46
CA ALA A 520 -5.90 15.67 -11.57
C ALA A 520 -7.28 16.26 -11.22
N VAL A 521 -7.37 17.57 -11.02
CA VAL A 521 -8.66 18.28 -10.83
C VAL A 521 -9.52 18.17 -12.11
N GLY A 522 -8.91 18.25 -13.29
CA GLY A 522 -9.62 18.07 -14.57
C GLY A 522 -10.20 16.66 -14.75
N LEU A 523 -9.43 15.61 -14.38
CA LEU A 523 -9.93 14.23 -14.38
C LEU A 523 -11.02 14.01 -13.32
N ALA A 524 -10.89 14.62 -12.14
CA ALA A 524 -11.92 14.59 -11.11
C ALA A 524 -13.26 15.18 -11.63
N ALA A 525 -13.21 16.29 -12.37
CA ALA A 525 -14.41 16.87 -12.98
C ALA A 525 -15.06 15.91 -13.98
N LYS A 526 -14.27 15.24 -14.83
CA LYS A 526 -14.77 14.23 -15.77
C LYS A 526 -15.36 13.00 -15.09
N PHE A 527 -14.77 12.56 -13.99
CA PHE A 527 -15.27 11.44 -13.20
C PHE A 527 -16.62 11.75 -12.54
N LEU A 528 -16.83 12.99 -12.13
CA LEU A 528 -18.03 13.43 -11.42
C LEU A 528 -19.19 13.81 -12.35
N GLY A 529 -18.95 13.95 -13.65
CA GLY A 529 -19.92 14.31 -14.71
C GLY A 529 -20.13 15.79 -14.82
#